data_94cd164cf23496ec591b38add77ba1a4
#
_entry.id   94cd164cf23496ec591b38add77ba1a4
#
_cell.length_a   1.000
_cell.length_b   1.000
_cell.length_c   1.000
_cell.angle_alpha   90.00
_cell.angle_beta   90.00
_cell.angle_gamma   90.00
#
_symmetry.space_group_name_H-M   'P 1'
#
loop_
_entity.id
_entity.type
_entity.pdbx_description
1 polymer ?
#
loop_
_entity_poly.entity_id
_entity_poly.type
_entity_poly.pdbx_seq_one_letter_code
_entity_poly.pdbx_strand_id
1 'polypeptide(L)'
;MQGRTCEEAIAIIDNARAIEEAGAIGLEIEAVPEEVGRAVNDAVSIFTFSIGGGSSGTCQLLNGYDLIGAFDNFKPKFAKRYGNVSEVATKSFQDFVEEVHSGTFPDDGHTYKMPKEEASKFADALNKRL
;
A
#
# COMPACT_ATOMS: atom_id res chain seq x y z
N MET A 1 -6.84 12.98 -14.13
CA MET A 1 -7.87 12.27 -14.91
C MET A 1 -7.84 12.82 -16.33
N GLN A 2 -7.62 11.95 -17.32
CA GLN A 2 -7.52 12.24 -18.75
C GLN A 2 -8.78 11.74 -19.48
N GLY A 3 -8.94 12.10 -20.78
CA GLY A 3 -10.07 11.59 -21.58
C GLY A 3 -11.41 12.23 -21.26
N ARG A 4 -11.43 13.49 -20.80
CA ARG A 4 -12.64 14.22 -20.44
C ARG A 4 -13.31 14.91 -21.63
N THR A 5 -12.61 15.08 -22.74
CA THR A 5 -13.13 15.60 -23.99
C THR A 5 -13.21 14.48 -25.02
N CYS A 6 -14.04 14.65 -26.03
CA CYS A 6 -14.17 13.68 -27.11
C CYS A 6 -12.83 13.43 -27.81
N GLU A 7 -12.09 14.49 -28.08
CA GLU A 7 -10.78 14.42 -28.74
C GLU A 7 -9.76 13.63 -27.89
N GLU A 8 -9.65 13.94 -26.58
CA GLU A 8 -8.79 13.20 -25.66
C GLU A 8 -9.21 11.71 -25.58
N ALA A 9 -10.50 11.42 -25.51
CA ALA A 9 -11.00 10.05 -25.43
C ALA A 9 -10.65 9.25 -26.70
N ILE A 10 -10.81 9.81 -27.89
CA ILE A 10 -10.42 9.16 -29.15
C ILE A 10 -8.92 8.91 -29.18
N ALA A 11 -8.10 9.90 -28.80
CA ALA A 11 -6.64 9.72 -28.75
C ALA A 11 -6.20 8.59 -27.79
N ILE A 12 -6.89 8.40 -26.66
CA ILE A 12 -6.61 7.28 -25.74
C ILE A 12 -6.92 5.94 -26.40
N ILE A 13 -8.02 5.83 -27.15
CA ILE A 13 -8.40 4.60 -27.87
C ILE A 13 -7.37 4.28 -28.97
N ASP A 14 -6.95 5.30 -29.74
CA ASP A 14 -5.95 5.13 -30.78
C ASP A 14 -4.59 4.70 -30.20
N ASN A 15 -4.19 5.27 -29.07
CA ASN A 15 -2.99 4.86 -28.33
C ASN A 15 -3.09 3.40 -27.85
N ALA A 16 -4.24 2.96 -27.34
CA ALA A 16 -4.43 1.58 -26.90
C ALA A 16 -4.26 0.58 -28.06
N ARG A 17 -4.78 0.89 -29.23
CA ARG A 17 -4.57 0.08 -30.46
C ARG A 17 -3.12 0.04 -30.88
N ALA A 18 -2.44 1.21 -30.87
CA ALA A 18 -1.01 1.26 -31.21
C ALA A 18 -0.15 0.44 -30.22
N ILE A 19 -0.49 0.41 -28.94
CA ILE A 19 0.16 -0.41 -27.92
C ILE A 19 -0.03 -1.91 -28.24
N GLU A 20 -1.22 -2.33 -28.58
CA GLU A 20 -1.52 -3.71 -29.00
C GLU A 20 -0.75 -4.09 -30.30
N GLU A 21 -0.79 -3.22 -31.32
CA GLU A 21 -0.04 -3.40 -32.58
C GLU A 21 1.48 -3.50 -32.36
N ALA A 22 1.99 -2.81 -31.35
CA ALA A 22 3.40 -2.90 -30.94
C ALA A 22 3.76 -4.20 -30.23
N GLY A 23 2.79 -5.09 -29.98
CA GLY A 23 3.00 -6.42 -29.40
C GLY A 23 2.84 -6.50 -27.89
N ALA A 24 2.21 -5.52 -27.25
CA ALA A 24 1.84 -5.63 -25.84
C ALA A 24 0.84 -6.76 -25.63
N ILE A 25 0.95 -7.46 -24.48
CA ILE A 25 0.03 -8.54 -24.08
C ILE A 25 -1.06 -8.07 -23.14
N GLY A 26 -0.96 -6.83 -22.68
CA GLY A 26 -1.93 -6.18 -21.80
C GLY A 26 -1.63 -4.70 -21.64
N LEU A 27 -2.61 -3.94 -21.23
CA LEU A 27 -2.48 -2.52 -20.93
C LEU A 27 -3.26 -2.14 -19.66
N GLU A 28 -2.76 -1.12 -18.98
CA GLU A 28 -3.41 -0.54 -17.81
C GLU A 28 -4.21 0.69 -18.22
N ILE A 29 -5.45 0.76 -17.72
CA ILE A 29 -6.37 1.88 -17.96
C ILE A 29 -6.52 2.63 -16.63
N GLU A 30 -5.83 3.77 -16.50
CA GLU A 30 -5.77 4.49 -15.24
C GLU A 30 -6.51 5.83 -15.29
N ALA A 31 -7.41 6.03 -14.31
CA ALA A 31 -8.03 7.33 -14.00
C ALA A 31 -8.68 8.03 -15.22
N VAL A 32 -9.37 7.28 -16.05
CA VAL A 32 -10.18 7.78 -17.17
C VAL A 32 -11.68 7.71 -16.86
N PRO A 33 -12.55 8.44 -17.57
CA PRO A 33 -14.00 8.24 -17.50
C PRO A 33 -14.40 6.79 -17.83
N GLU A 34 -15.46 6.29 -17.22
CA GLU A 34 -15.94 4.92 -17.43
C GLU A 34 -16.25 4.61 -18.89
N GLU A 35 -16.80 5.58 -19.60
CA GLU A 35 -17.12 5.46 -21.03
C GLU A 35 -15.86 5.24 -21.87
N VAL A 36 -14.77 5.91 -21.51
CA VAL A 36 -13.46 5.77 -22.16
C VAL A 36 -12.84 4.42 -21.82
N GLY A 37 -12.86 4.00 -20.56
CA GLY A 37 -12.36 2.70 -20.14
C GLY A 37 -13.08 1.54 -20.86
N ARG A 38 -14.40 1.65 -21.01
CA ARG A 38 -15.20 0.69 -21.80
C ARG A 38 -14.79 0.68 -23.26
N ALA A 39 -14.69 1.86 -23.88
CA ALA A 39 -14.32 1.96 -25.29
C ALA A 39 -12.91 1.44 -25.57
N VAL A 40 -11.96 1.64 -24.66
CA VAL A 40 -10.61 1.04 -24.77
C VAL A 40 -10.68 -0.47 -24.69
N ASN A 41 -11.41 -1.02 -23.69
CA ASN A 41 -11.57 -2.47 -23.55
C ASN A 41 -12.21 -3.11 -24.80
N ASP A 42 -13.18 -2.45 -25.40
CA ASP A 42 -13.86 -2.94 -26.60
C ASP A 42 -13.02 -2.79 -27.88
N ALA A 43 -12.01 -1.90 -27.87
CA ALA A 43 -11.16 -1.59 -29.02
C ALA A 43 -9.95 -2.48 -29.17
N VAL A 44 -9.54 -3.23 -28.12
CA VAL A 44 -8.37 -4.11 -28.10
C VAL A 44 -8.75 -5.54 -27.72
N SER A 45 -7.90 -6.50 -28.11
CA SER A 45 -8.09 -7.93 -27.78
C SER A 45 -7.17 -8.41 -26.63
N ILE A 46 -6.22 -7.59 -26.22
CA ILE A 46 -5.28 -7.87 -25.14
C ILE A 46 -5.92 -7.61 -23.77
N PHE A 47 -5.28 -8.13 -22.71
CA PHE A 47 -5.74 -7.91 -21.33
C PHE A 47 -5.79 -6.42 -20.96
N THR A 48 -6.90 -6.00 -20.34
CA THR A 48 -7.05 -4.64 -19.82
C THR A 48 -7.18 -4.66 -18.30
N PHE A 49 -6.30 -3.92 -17.62
CA PHE A 49 -6.27 -3.77 -16.17
C PHE A 49 -6.85 -2.40 -15.81
N SER A 50 -8.06 -2.36 -15.28
CA SER A 50 -8.71 -1.08 -14.93
C SER A 50 -8.35 -0.65 -13.50
N ILE A 51 -7.71 0.52 -13.38
CA ILE A 51 -7.46 1.21 -12.12
C ILE A 51 -8.10 2.61 -12.18
N GLY A 52 -9.37 2.70 -11.84
CA GLY A 52 -10.14 3.94 -11.98
C GLY A 52 -10.58 4.27 -13.40
N GLY A 53 -10.68 3.26 -14.27
CA GLY A 53 -11.23 3.34 -15.64
C GLY A 53 -12.63 2.73 -15.78
N GLY A 54 -13.36 2.54 -14.68
CA GLY A 54 -14.67 1.90 -14.68
C GLY A 54 -14.60 0.38 -14.57
N SER A 55 -15.76 -0.28 -14.76
CA SER A 55 -15.94 -1.72 -14.51
C SER A 55 -15.64 -2.62 -15.72
N SER A 56 -15.35 -2.05 -16.90
CA SER A 56 -15.32 -2.76 -18.19
C SER A 56 -13.98 -3.44 -18.52
N GLY A 57 -12.92 -3.25 -17.74
CA GLY A 57 -11.63 -3.94 -17.96
C GLY A 57 -11.73 -5.45 -17.74
N THR A 58 -10.80 -6.21 -18.34
CA THR A 58 -10.66 -7.67 -18.14
C THR A 58 -10.53 -8.00 -16.66
N CYS A 59 -9.81 -7.15 -15.89
CA CYS A 59 -9.75 -7.22 -14.43
C CYS A 59 -9.65 -5.82 -13.80
N GLN A 60 -9.90 -5.78 -12.49
CA GLN A 60 -9.79 -4.57 -11.68
C GLN A 60 -8.48 -4.59 -10.91
N LEU A 61 -7.83 -3.43 -10.82
CA LEU A 61 -6.57 -3.25 -10.12
C LEU A 61 -6.70 -2.14 -9.07
N LEU A 62 -6.11 -2.32 -7.92
CA LEU A 62 -5.86 -1.27 -6.93
C LEU A 62 -4.45 -1.43 -6.35
N ASN A 63 -3.82 -0.31 -6.06
CA ASN A 63 -2.57 -0.31 -5.31
C ASN A 63 -2.81 -0.89 -3.90
N GLY A 64 -1.99 -1.85 -3.49
CA GLY A 64 -2.15 -2.53 -2.21
C GLY A 64 -2.10 -1.58 -1.01
N TYR A 65 -1.24 -0.57 -1.03
CA TYR A 65 -1.17 0.44 0.04
C TYR A 65 -2.42 1.31 0.12
N ASP A 66 -3.03 1.66 -1.02
CA ASP A 66 -4.30 2.37 -1.05
C ASP A 66 -5.43 1.48 -0.51
N LEU A 67 -5.46 0.22 -0.94
CA LEU A 67 -6.48 -0.76 -0.56
C LEU A 67 -6.53 -1.00 0.95
N ILE A 68 -5.36 -1.17 1.60
CA ILE A 68 -5.28 -1.41 3.05
C ILE A 68 -5.24 -0.11 3.89
N GLY A 69 -5.20 1.06 3.25
CA GLY A 69 -5.12 2.34 3.95
C GLY A 69 -3.82 2.55 4.71
N ALA A 70 -2.68 2.15 4.11
CA ALA A 70 -1.36 2.34 4.72
C ALA A 70 -0.76 3.73 4.44
N PHE A 71 -1.38 4.51 3.55
CA PHE A 71 -0.94 5.84 3.14
C PHE A 71 -2.08 6.85 3.22
N ASP A 72 -1.89 7.94 3.96
CA ASP A 72 -2.96 8.91 4.24
C ASP A 72 -2.82 10.27 3.55
N ASN A 73 -1.63 10.60 3.01
CA ASN A 73 -1.37 11.91 2.44
C ASN A 73 -2.17 12.18 1.15
N PHE A 74 -2.52 11.14 0.41
CA PHE A 74 -3.31 11.24 -0.80
C PHE A 74 -4.22 10.03 -0.95
N LYS A 75 -5.49 10.28 -1.32
CA LYS A 75 -6.49 9.24 -1.57
C LYS A 75 -7.14 9.48 -2.91
N PRO A 76 -6.76 8.72 -3.96
CA PRO A 76 -7.44 8.80 -5.26
C PRO A 76 -8.93 8.50 -5.12
N LYS A 77 -9.77 9.18 -5.89
CA LYS A 77 -11.22 8.99 -5.86
C LYS A 77 -11.63 7.54 -6.12
N PHE A 78 -10.93 6.85 -7.01
CA PHE A 78 -11.20 5.46 -7.39
C PHE A 78 -10.69 4.44 -6.39
N ALA A 79 -9.77 4.82 -5.48
CA ALA A 79 -9.19 3.91 -4.51
C ALA A 79 -10.13 3.73 -3.30
N LYS A 80 -10.93 2.68 -3.34
CA LYS A 80 -11.71 2.26 -2.18
C LYS A 80 -10.81 1.60 -1.16
N ARG A 81 -10.81 2.12 0.08
CA ARG A 81 -10.12 1.51 1.21
C ARG A 81 -10.96 0.41 1.84
N TYR A 82 -10.33 -0.70 2.16
CA TYR A 82 -10.92 -1.86 2.85
C TYR A 82 -10.36 -2.02 4.27
N GLY A 83 -9.31 -1.27 4.61
CA GLY A 83 -8.69 -1.22 5.93
C GLY A 83 -8.09 0.13 6.24
N ASN A 84 -7.53 0.29 7.47
CA ASN A 84 -6.85 1.51 7.91
C ASN A 84 -5.57 1.15 8.69
N VAL A 85 -4.59 0.62 7.96
CA VAL A 85 -3.31 0.17 8.55
C VAL A 85 -2.52 1.36 9.12
N SER A 86 -2.62 2.54 8.50
CA SER A 86 -1.94 3.75 8.96
C SER A 86 -2.35 4.14 10.39
N GLU A 87 -3.63 4.06 10.73
CA GLU A 87 -4.13 4.36 12.07
C GLU A 87 -3.60 3.38 13.10
N VAL A 88 -3.69 2.07 12.82
CA VAL A 88 -3.21 1.02 13.71
C VAL A 88 -1.69 1.14 13.93
N ALA A 89 -0.93 1.36 12.86
CA ALA A 89 0.52 1.53 12.95
C ALA A 89 0.87 2.77 13.78
N THR A 90 0.25 3.91 13.50
CA THR A 90 0.49 5.16 14.23
C THR A 90 0.21 5.00 15.72
N LYS A 91 -0.95 4.40 16.05
CA LYS A 91 -1.29 4.15 17.46
C LYS A 91 -0.26 3.25 18.14
N SER A 92 0.15 2.16 17.49
CA SER A 92 1.12 1.23 18.05
C SER A 92 2.47 1.90 18.34
N PHE A 93 2.95 2.77 17.44
CA PHE A 93 4.17 3.53 17.68
C PHE A 93 4.01 4.57 18.81
N GLN A 94 2.86 5.23 18.89
CA GLN A 94 2.57 6.17 19.96
C GLN A 94 2.54 5.47 21.32
N ASP A 95 1.84 4.33 21.43
CA ASP A 95 1.75 3.53 22.64
C ASP A 95 3.17 3.08 23.10
N PHE A 96 3.98 2.57 22.18
CA PHE A 96 5.35 2.18 22.47
C PHE A 96 6.21 3.35 23.01
N VAL A 97 6.12 4.52 22.38
CA VAL A 97 6.86 5.71 22.81
C VAL A 97 6.40 6.16 24.21
N GLU A 98 5.10 6.13 24.46
CA GLU A 98 4.53 6.49 25.76
C GLU A 98 4.98 5.53 26.87
N GLU A 99 4.94 4.22 26.61
CA GLU A 99 5.39 3.19 27.55
C GLU A 99 6.89 3.30 27.86
N VAL A 100 7.71 3.58 26.86
CA VAL A 100 9.16 3.83 27.07
C VAL A 100 9.38 5.08 27.92
N HIS A 101 8.68 6.18 27.65
CA HIS A 101 8.81 7.43 28.40
C HIS A 101 8.30 7.31 29.84
N SER A 102 7.22 6.54 30.05
CA SER A 102 6.68 6.29 31.39
C SER A 102 7.44 5.24 32.18
N GLY A 103 8.38 4.50 31.53
CA GLY A 103 9.12 3.41 32.14
C GLY A 103 8.29 2.14 32.39
N THR A 104 7.14 1.99 31.73
CA THR A 104 6.30 0.78 31.79
C THR A 104 6.78 -0.31 30.81
N PHE A 105 7.51 0.08 29.78
CA PHE A 105 8.24 -0.83 28.89
C PHE A 105 9.76 -0.66 29.04
N PRO A 106 10.56 -1.74 29.09
CA PRO A 106 10.12 -3.15 29.10
C PRO A 106 9.62 -3.59 30.49
N ASP A 107 8.57 -4.38 30.48
CA ASP A 107 8.10 -5.09 31.69
C ASP A 107 8.83 -6.42 31.91
N ASP A 108 8.47 -7.13 32.98
CA ASP A 108 9.07 -8.43 33.32
C ASP A 108 8.83 -9.51 32.24
N GLY A 109 7.76 -9.41 31.46
CA GLY A 109 7.46 -10.34 30.36
C GLY A 109 8.35 -10.13 29.14
N HIS A 110 8.89 -8.92 28.98
CA HIS A 110 9.72 -8.50 27.85
C HIS A 110 11.20 -8.33 28.24
N THR A 111 11.63 -8.92 29.40
CA THR A 111 12.99 -8.82 29.91
C THR A 111 13.61 -10.20 30.11
N TYR A 112 14.79 -10.42 29.58
CA TYR A 112 15.56 -11.64 29.84
C TYR A 112 16.29 -11.52 31.18
N LYS A 113 16.17 -12.55 32.01
CA LYS A 113 16.83 -12.61 33.32
C LYS A 113 17.91 -13.69 33.31
N MET A 114 19.02 -13.37 33.92
CA MET A 114 20.10 -14.36 34.18
C MET A 114 19.65 -15.34 35.27
N PRO A 115 20.03 -16.62 35.20
CA PRO A 115 19.87 -17.54 36.35
C PRO A 115 20.46 -16.92 37.64
N LYS A 116 19.76 -17.08 38.76
CA LYS A 116 20.13 -16.42 40.03
C LYS A 116 21.60 -16.62 40.46
N GLU A 117 22.09 -17.87 40.29
CA GLU A 117 23.51 -18.19 40.62
C GLU A 117 24.51 -17.45 39.72
N GLU A 118 24.22 -17.37 38.44
CA GLU A 118 25.07 -16.65 37.48
C GLU A 118 25.00 -15.13 37.67
N ALA A 119 23.84 -14.60 38.03
CA ALA A 119 23.69 -13.18 38.36
C ALA A 119 24.53 -12.78 39.58
N SER A 120 24.62 -13.64 40.63
CA SER A 120 25.49 -13.39 41.78
C SER A 120 26.96 -13.42 41.39
N LYS A 121 27.43 -14.42 40.66
CA LYS A 121 28.79 -14.51 40.15
C LYS A 121 29.16 -13.31 39.28
N PHE A 122 28.21 -12.86 38.43
CA PHE A 122 28.43 -11.68 37.61
C PHE A 122 28.60 -10.40 38.43
N ALA A 123 27.74 -10.21 39.46
CA ALA A 123 27.87 -9.05 40.35
C ALA A 123 29.22 -9.03 41.09
N ASP A 124 29.68 -10.18 41.63
CA ASP A 124 30.97 -10.32 42.30
C ASP A 124 32.15 -10.05 41.36
N ALA A 125 32.07 -10.50 40.12
CA ALA A 125 33.10 -10.27 39.12
C ALA A 125 33.13 -8.80 38.65
N LEU A 126 31.99 -8.13 38.58
CA LEU A 126 31.91 -6.72 38.22
C LEU A 126 32.51 -5.84 39.30
N ASN A 127 32.21 -6.09 40.58
CA ASN A 127 32.76 -5.34 41.73
C ASN A 127 34.32 -5.43 41.85
N LYS A 128 34.93 -6.46 41.28
CA LYS A 128 36.41 -6.60 41.24
C LYS A 128 37.06 -5.86 40.06
N ARG A 129 36.27 -5.35 39.13
CA ARG A 129 36.73 -4.65 37.91
C ARG A 129 36.55 -3.12 37.97
N LEU A 130 35.68 -2.66 38.88
CA LEU A 130 35.43 -1.25 39.19
C LEU A 130 36.35 -0.80 40.35
#